data_30fdf65cab6428336be52108b6296e5d
#
_entry.id   30fdf65cab6428336be52108b6296e5d
#
_cell.length_a   1.000
_cell.length_b   1.000
_cell.length_c   1.000
_cell.angle_alpha   90.00
_cell.angle_beta   90.00
_cell.angle_gamma   90.00
#
_symmetry.space_group_name_H-M   'P 1'
#
loop_
_entity.id
_entity.type
_entity.pdbx_description
1 polymer ?
#
loop_
_entity_poly.entity_id
_entity_poly.type
_entity_poly.pdbx_seq_one_letter_code
_entity_poly.pdbx_strand_id
1 'polypeptide(L)'
;RHDLETIRSHERIIQTLCVKSARVPRKDFLEAFKDNFTKMTIMPSFIKNKKYKKDLLEKVKQDVMISQKEIKALEEKVGLTSKEVKEINRSMSMGETKMRRAKKDMVEANLRLVISIAKKYTNRGLQFLDLIQEGNIGLMKAVDKFEYRRGYKFSTYATWWIRQAITRSIADQARTIRTVSYTHLRAHETEP
;
A
#
# COMPACT_ATOMS: atom_id res chain seq x y z
N ARG A 1 -4.89 -8.08 -2.45
CA ARG A 1 -5.57 -6.82 -2.02
C ARG A 1 -6.81 -6.55 -2.88
N HIS A 2 -6.72 -6.63 -4.19
CA HIS A 2 -7.83 -6.39 -5.09
C HIS A 2 -9.03 -7.30 -4.79
N ASP A 3 -8.83 -8.62 -4.69
CA ASP A 3 -9.90 -9.57 -4.38
C ASP A 3 -10.56 -9.28 -3.01
N LEU A 4 -9.78 -8.82 -2.02
CA LEU A 4 -10.34 -8.40 -0.72
C LEU A 4 -11.21 -7.14 -0.84
N GLU A 5 -10.83 -6.17 -1.67
CA GLU A 5 -11.63 -4.96 -1.92
C GLU A 5 -12.95 -5.33 -2.60
N THR A 6 -12.90 -6.26 -3.55
CA THR A 6 -14.09 -6.79 -4.22
C THR A 6 -15.02 -7.50 -3.23
N ILE A 7 -14.49 -8.40 -2.38
CA ILE A 7 -15.27 -9.05 -1.31
C ILE A 7 -15.93 -8.00 -0.42
N ARG A 8 -15.17 -7.00 0.06
CA ARG A 8 -15.70 -5.94 0.92
C ARG A 8 -16.76 -5.08 0.23
N SER A 9 -16.65 -4.84 -1.07
CA SER A 9 -17.66 -4.09 -1.82
C SER A 9 -18.98 -4.85 -1.87
N HIS A 10 -18.95 -6.14 -2.19
CA HIS A 10 -20.15 -6.98 -2.18
C HIS A 10 -20.77 -7.15 -0.78
N GLU A 11 -19.96 -7.29 0.27
CA GLU A 11 -20.43 -7.29 1.65
C GLU A 11 -21.15 -5.99 2.02
N ARG A 12 -20.61 -4.84 1.59
CA ARG A 12 -21.27 -3.52 1.80
C ARG A 12 -22.57 -3.39 1.01
N ILE A 13 -22.62 -3.91 -0.21
CA ILE A 13 -23.86 -3.96 -1.00
C ILE A 13 -24.92 -4.77 -0.28
N ILE A 14 -24.60 -5.99 0.17
CA ILE A 14 -25.50 -6.86 0.94
C ILE A 14 -25.97 -6.13 2.21
N GLN A 15 -25.07 -5.51 2.95
CA GLN A 15 -25.43 -4.75 4.15
C GLN A 15 -26.37 -3.59 3.82
N THR A 16 -26.10 -2.83 2.77
CA THR A 16 -26.94 -1.70 2.36
C THR A 16 -28.35 -2.17 1.95
N LEU A 17 -28.44 -3.22 1.16
CA LEU A 17 -29.72 -3.79 0.72
C LEU A 17 -30.53 -4.34 1.90
N CYS A 18 -29.90 -5.10 2.80
CA CYS A 18 -30.61 -5.67 3.95
C CYS A 18 -30.98 -4.64 5.00
N VAL A 19 -30.06 -3.73 5.36
CA VAL A 19 -30.29 -2.79 6.48
C VAL A 19 -31.04 -1.54 6.02
N LYS A 20 -30.68 -0.93 4.89
CA LYS A 20 -31.32 0.31 4.44
C LYS A 20 -32.58 0.06 3.62
N SER A 21 -32.54 -0.84 2.64
CA SER A 21 -33.68 -1.09 1.74
C SER A 21 -34.70 -2.02 2.37
N ALA A 22 -34.30 -3.14 2.95
CA ALA A 22 -35.19 -4.10 3.58
C ALA A 22 -35.52 -3.78 5.06
N ARG A 23 -34.86 -2.75 5.65
CA ARG A 23 -35.07 -2.28 7.04
C ARG A 23 -34.87 -3.38 8.11
N VAL A 24 -33.94 -4.31 7.85
CA VAL A 24 -33.53 -5.29 8.86
C VAL A 24 -32.68 -4.60 9.93
N PRO A 25 -32.95 -4.81 11.24
CA PRO A 25 -32.12 -4.25 12.30
C PRO A 25 -30.64 -4.66 12.12
N ARG A 26 -29.74 -3.69 12.25
CA ARG A 26 -28.31 -3.91 12.06
C ARG A 26 -27.74 -5.03 12.97
N LYS A 27 -28.31 -5.17 14.17
CA LYS A 27 -27.92 -6.21 15.13
C LYS A 27 -28.20 -7.60 14.58
N ASP A 28 -29.44 -7.82 14.14
CA ASP A 28 -29.91 -9.10 13.60
C ASP A 28 -29.15 -9.45 12.28
N PHE A 29 -28.87 -8.43 11.44
CA PHE A 29 -28.05 -8.58 10.24
C PHE A 29 -26.64 -9.06 10.59
N LEU A 30 -25.96 -8.39 11.54
CA LEU A 30 -24.60 -8.74 11.93
C LEU A 30 -24.52 -10.14 12.55
N GLU A 31 -25.51 -10.55 13.35
CA GLU A 31 -25.54 -11.90 13.91
C GLU A 31 -25.71 -12.98 12.85
N ALA A 32 -26.55 -12.75 11.86
CA ALA A 32 -26.81 -13.74 10.81
C ALA A 32 -25.70 -13.83 9.76
N PHE A 33 -25.16 -12.68 9.34
CA PHE A 33 -24.16 -12.61 8.26
C PHE A 33 -22.70 -12.63 8.77
N LYS A 34 -22.46 -12.56 10.08
CA LYS A 34 -21.11 -12.65 10.63
C LYS A 34 -20.42 -13.92 10.15
N ASP A 35 -19.34 -13.74 9.38
CA ASP A 35 -18.55 -14.83 8.80
C ASP A 35 -19.30 -15.81 7.87
N ASN A 36 -20.51 -15.45 7.42
CA ASN A 36 -21.40 -16.32 6.65
C ASN A 36 -21.99 -15.65 5.39
N PHE A 37 -21.29 -14.67 4.81
CA PHE A 37 -21.81 -13.93 3.64
C PHE A 37 -22.10 -14.82 2.42
N THR A 38 -21.43 -15.94 2.29
CA THR A 38 -21.62 -16.92 1.17
C THR A 38 -22.79 -17.89 1.37
N LYS A 39 -23.38 -17.94 2.59
CA LYS A 39 -24.51 -18.84 2.88
C LYS A 39 -25.81 -18.31 2.29
N MET A 40 -26.26 -18.93 1.19
CA MET A 40 -27.51 -18.56 0.51
C MET A 40 -28.78 -18.86 1.34
N THR A 41 -28.68 -19.63 2.41
CA THR A 41 -29.80 -19.97 3.31
C THR A 41 -30.26 -18.85 4.22
N ILE A 42 -29.43 -17.80 4.38
CA ILE A 42 -29.70 -16.69 5.31
C ILE A 42 -30.89 -15.85 4.82
N MET A 43 -30.92 -15.46 3.55
CA MET A 43 -32.04 -14.67 3.00
C MET A 43 -33.40 -15.38 3.11
N PRO A 44 -33.54 -16.66 2.72
CA PRO A 44 -34.76 -17.42 2.95
C PRO A 44 -35.17 -17.47 4.43
N SER A 45 -34.24 -17.56 5.38
CA SER A 45 -34.54 -17.57 6.81
C SER A 45 -35.09 -16.22 7.30
N PHE A 46 -34.58 -15.09 6.82
CA PHE A 46 -35.14 -13.77 7.09
C PHE A 46 -36.56 -13.60 6.54
N ILE A 47 -36.82 -14.10 5.32
CA ILE A 47 -38.17 -14.03 4.70
C ILE A 47 -39.19 -14.88 5.46
N LYS A 48 -38.80 -16.02 6.04
CA LYS A 48 -39.67 -16.88 6.86
C LYS A 48 -39.98 -16.27 8.23
N ASN A 49 -39.14 -15.38 8.72
CA ASN A 49 -39.29 -14.77 10.03
C ASN A 49 -40.32 -13.64 9.97
N LYS A 50 -41.44 -13.78 10.71
CA LYS A 50 -42.55 -12.80 10.80
C LYS A 50 -42.12 -11.43 11.34
N LYS A 51 -40.92 -11.31 11.93
CA LYS A 51 -40.40 -10.07 12.49
C LYS A 51 -40.06 -9.01 11.40
N TYR A 52 -39.85 -9.44 10.15
CA TYR A 52 -39.39 -8.56 9.07
C TYR A 52 -40.47 -8.40 7.98
N LYS A 53 -40.36 -7.27 7.23
CA LYS A 53 -41.29 -6.99 6.12
C LYS A 53 -40.92 -7.84 4.90
N LYS A 54 -41.73 -8.88 4.66
CA LYS A 54 -41.52 -9.86 3.60
C LYS A 54 -41.39 -9.21 2.22
N ASP A 55 -42.28 -8.26 1.88
CA ASP A 55 -42.32 -7.60 0.58
C ASP A 55 -41.02 -6.85 0.25
N LEU A 56 -40.39 -6.24 1.28
CA LEU A 56 -39.13 -5.52 1.12
C LEU A 56 -37.92 -6.47 0.94
N LEU A 57 -37.96 -7.60 1.67
CA LEU A 57 -36.94 -8.64 1.56
C LEU A 57 -36.97 -9.36 0.21
N GLU A 58 -38.17 -9.63 -0.34
CA GLU A 58 -38.33 -10.24 -1.64
C GLU A 58 -37.79 -9.36 -2.77
N LYS A 59 -37.98 -8.04 -2.69
CA LYS A 59 -37.43 -7.08 -3.68
C LYS A 59 -35.91 -7.11 -3.74
N VAL A 60 -35.22 -7.22 -2.60
CA VAL A 60 -33.74 -7.18 -2.55
C VAL A 60 -33.10 -8.58 -2.63
N LYS A 61 -33.90 -9.63 -2.59
CA LYS A 61 -33.43 -11.02 -2.57
C LYS A 61 -32.51 -11.35 -3.75
N GLN A 62 -32.89 -10.96 -4.96
CA GLN A 62 -32.11 -11.27 -6.15
C GLN A 62 -30.74 -10.59 -6.14
N ASP A 63 -30.69 -9.32 -5.79
CA ASP A 63 -29.45 -8.54 -5.75
C ASP A 63 -28.49 -9.06 -4.67
N VAL A 64 -29.05 -9.45 -3.51
CA VAL A 64 -28.27 -10.08 -2.44
C VAL A 64 -27.71 -11.43 -2.91
N MET A 65 -28.52 -12.26 -3.59
CA MET A 65 -28.06 -13.55 -4.09
C MET A 65 -27.00 -13.42 -5.17
N ILE A 66 -27.07 -12.41 -6.04
CA ILE A 66 -26.02 -12.11 -7.03
C ILE A 66 -24.72 -11.78 -6.30
N SER A 67 -24.76 -10.84 -5.35
CA SER A 67 -23.59 -10.47 -4.57
C SER A 67 -23.00 -11.66 -3.78
N GLN A 68 -23.83 -12.54 -3.24
CA GLN A 68 -23.37 -13.76 -2.57
C GLN A 68 -22.69 -14.75 -3.53
N LYS A 69 -23.20 -14.90 -4.76
CA LYS A 69 -22.59 -15.74 -5.80
C LYS A 69 -21.22 -15.22 -6.21
N GLU A 70 -21.08 -13.90 -6.36
CA GLU A 70 -19.79 -13.26 -6.68
C GLU A 70 -18.75 -13.50 -5.59
N ILE A 71 -19.12 -13.34 -4.31
CA ILE A 71 -18.23 -13.65 -3.18
C ILE A 71 -17.83 -15.13 -3.23
N LYS A 72 -18.79 -16.03 -3.47
CA LYS A 72 -18.52 -17.47 -3.53
C LYS A 72 -17.59 -17.83 -4.69
N ALA A 73 -17.78 -17.25 -5.87
CA ALA A 73 -16.91 -17.43 -7.02
C ALA A 73 -15.47 -16.96 -6.75
N LEU A 74 -15.33 -15.86 -5.99
CA LEU A 74 -14.02 -15.36 -5.54
C LEU A 74 -13.37 -16.31 -4.53
N GLU A 75 -14.13 -16.87 -3.57
CA GLU A 75 -13.62 -17.87 -2.63
C GLU A 75 -13.14 -19.14 -3.35
N GLU A 76 -13.89 -19.61 -4.35
CA GLU A 76 -13.51 -20.76 -5.18
C GLU A 76 -12.24 -20.47 -6.01
N LYS A 77 -12.14 -19.27 -6.59
CA LYS A 77 -10.96 -18.82 -7.35
C LYS A 77 -9.70 -18.73 -6.50
N VAL A 78 -9.83 -18.19 -5.28
CA VAL A 78 -8.70 -17.96 -4.37
C VAL A 78 -8.35 -19.22 -3.57
N GLY A 79 -9.30 -20.16 -3.44
CA GLY A 79 -9.14 -21.36 -2.61
C GLY A 79 -9.18 -21.10 -1.10
N LEU A 80 -9.62 -19.92 -0.67
CA LEU A 80 -9.69 -19.49 0.73
C LEU A 80 -11.05 -18.88 1.03
N THR A 81 -11.53 -19.06 2.25
CA THR A 81 -12.76 -18.41 2.71
C THR A 81 -12.56 -16.90 2.90
N SER A 82 -13.61 -16.12 2.75
CA SER A 82 -13.62 -14.66 2.99
C SER A 82 -13.05 -14.28 4.36
N LYS A 83 -13.25 -15.13 5.37
CA LYS A 83 -12.71 -14.96 6.71
C LYS A 83 -11.18 -15.10 6.73
N GLU A 84 -10.65 -16.17 6.14
CA GLU A 84 -9.21 -16.42 6.06
C GLU A 84 -8.49 -15.33 5.26
N VAL A 85 -9.06 -14.90 4.13
CA VAL A 85 -8.52 -13.79 3.33
C VAL A 85 -8.42 -12.51 4.17
N LYS A 86 -9.44 -12.20 4.99
CA LYS A 86 -9.42 -11.02 5.89
C LYS A 86 -8.36 -11.15 6.98
N GLU A 87 -8.20 -12.34 7.56
CA GLU A 87 -7.24 -12.61 8.63
C GLU A 87 -5.79 -12.52 8.12
N ILE A 88 -5.51 -13.12 6.98
CA ILE A 88 -4.20 -13.03 6.30
C ILE A 88 -3.89 -11.56 5.99
N ASN A 89 -4.85 -10.81 5.41
CA ASN A 89 -4.63 -9.40 5.09
C ASN A 89 -4.42 -8.55 6.35
N ARG A 90 -5.11 -8.86 7.46
CA ARG A 90 -4.88 -8.18 8.75
C ARG A 90 -3.48 -8.43 9.26
N SER A 91 -3.02 -9.67 9.23
CA SER A 91 -1.66 -10.05 9.65
C SER A 91 -0.61 -9.35 8.79
N MET A 92 -0.79 -9.35 7.46
CA MET A 92 0.08 -8.66 6.52
C MET A 92 0.12 -7.15 6.79
N SER A 93 -1.03 -6.51 6.99
CA SER A 93 -1.12 -5.07 7.28
C SER A 93 -0.44 -4.69 8.60
N MET A 94 -0.54 -5.55 9.62
CA MET A 94 0.19 -5.35 10.88
C MET A 94 1.70 -5.46 10.67
N GLY A 95 2.15 -6.44 9.87
CA GLY A 95 3.56 -6.59 9.51
C GLY A 95 4.10 -5.39 8.74
N GLU A 96 3.35 -4.89 7.76
CA GLU A 96 3.70 -3.68 7.00
C GLU A 96 3.80 -2.44 7.89
N THR A 97 2.88 -2.29 8.84
CA THR A 97 2.88 -1.16 9.79
C THR A 97 4.10 -1.22 10.70
N LYS A 98 4.43 -2.41 11.22
CA LYS A 98 5.65 -2.65 12.01
C LYS A 98 6.91 -2.30 11.21
N MET A 99 7.00 -2.79 9.98
CA MET A 99 8.14 -2.53 9.09
C MET A 99 8.28 -1.03 8.81
N ARG A 100 7.18 -0.34 8.47
CA ARG A 100 7.18 1.10 8.18
C ARG A 100 7.63 1.92 9.38
N ARG A 101 7.15 1.56 10.59
CA ARG A 101 7.58 2.22 11.82
C ARG A 101 9.07 2.02 12.09
N ALA A 102 9.56 0.77 12.01
CA ALA A 102 10.97 0.48 12.21
C ALA A 102 11.88 1.21 11.20
N LYS A 103 11.48 1.30 9.92
CA LYS A 103 12.20 2.09 8.92
C LYS A 103 12.23 3.57 9.29
N LYS A 104 11.11 4.14 9.73
CA LYS A 104 11.03 5.54 10.18
C LYS A 104 11.97 5.78 11.35
N ASP A 105 11.90 4.96 12.39
CA ASP A 105 12.75 5.08 13.57
C ASP A 105 14.25 4.99 13.20
N MET A 106 14.59 4.11 12.26
CA MET A 106 15.96 3.97 11.76
C MET A 106 16.44 5.20 10.98
N VAL A 107 15.58 5.82 10.16
CA VAL A 107 15.91 7.07 9.47
C VAL A 107 16.12 8.19 10.49
N GLU A 108 15.18 8.40 11.42
CA GLU A 108 15.22 9.46 12.42
C GLU A 108 16.49 9.39 13.28
N ALA A 109 16.88 8.19 13.73
CA ALA A 109 18.10 7.97 14.51
C ALA A 109 19.39 8.33 13.75
N ASN A 110 19.37 8.34 12.42
CA ASN A 110 20.56 8.58 11.59
C ASN A 110 20.56 9.94 10.86
N LEU A 111 19.60 10.84 11.13
CA LEU A 111 19.59 12.20 10.51
C LEU A 111 20.86 13.00 10.80
N ARG A 112 21.45 12.85 11.99
CA ARG A 112 22.73 13.51 12.35
C ARG A 112 23.89 13.07 11.46
N LEU A 113 23.88 11.81 10.99
CA LEU A 113 24.89 11.31 10.04
C LEU A 113 24.78 12.04 8.70
N VAL A 114 23.57 12.28 8.20
CA VAL A 114 23.34 13.05 6.98
C VAL A 114 23.91 14.45 7.09
N ILE A 115 23.59 15.17 8.19
CA ILE A 115 24.08 16.52 8.42
C ILE A 115 25.61 16.57 8.45
N SER A 116 26.25 15.60 9.10
CA SER A 116 27.73 15.53 9.19
C SER A 116 28.40 15.32 7.85
N ILE A 117 27.73 14.57 6.96
CA ILE A 117 28.21 14.32 5.60
C ILE A 117 27.93 15.54 4.71
N ALA A 118 26.72 16.09 4.75
CA ALA A 118 26.32 17.25 3.95
C ALA A 118 27.23 18.49 4.19
N LYS A 119 27.69 18.70 5.43
CA LYS A 119 28.66 19.77 5.76
C LYS A 119 29.92 19.73 4.92
N LYS A 120 30.38 18.56 4.46
CA LYS A 120 31.59 18.42 3.63
C LYS A 120 31.38 18.81 2.16
N TYR A 121 30.14 19.06 1.77
CA TYR A 121 29.73 19.40 0.40
C TYR A 121 29.18 20.83 0.26
N THR A 122 29.24 21.63 1.31
CA THR A 122 28.89 23.06 1.26
C THR A 122 29.75 23.81 0.25
N ASN A 123 29.21 24.89 -0.31
CA ASN A 123 29.85 25.76 -1.31
C ASN A 123 30.15 25.09 -2.66
N ARG A 124 29.38 24.07 -3.03
CA ARG A 124 29.50 23.35 -4.30
C ARG A 124 28.32 23.54 -5.25
N GLY A 125 27.63 24.68 -5.17
CA GLY A 125 26.53 25.04 -6.08
C GLY A 125 25.11 24.75 -5.57
N LEU A 126 24.98 24.06 -4.44
CA LEU A 126 23.67 23.82 -3.79
C LEU A 126 23.63 24.44 -2.39
N GLN A 127 22.46 24.88 -1.97
CA GLN A 127 22.21 25.32 -0.61
C GLN A 127 22.36 24.18 0.38
N PHE A 128 22.77 24.47 1.61
CA PHE A 128 22.99 23.46 2.64
C PHE A 128 21.74 22.64 2.97
N LEU A 129 20.57 23.27 2.98
CA LEU A 129 19.29 22.58 3.20
C LEU A 129 18.98 21.58 2.09
N ASP A 130 19.27 21.92 0.84
CA ASP A 130 19.06 21.02 -0.29
C ASP A 130 20.00 19.81 -0.22
N LEU A 131 21.25 20.01 0.18
CA LEU A 131 22.21 18.92 0.41
C LEU A 131 21.72 17.96 1.50
N ILE A 132 21.09 18.49 2.58
CA ILE A 132 20.50 17.67 3.63
C ILE A 132 19.31 16.87 3.08
N GLN A 133 18.42 17.47 2.27
CA GLN A 133 17.27 16.79 1.70
C GLN A 133 17.72 15.66 0.75
N GLU A 134 18.65 15.91 -0.14
CA GLU A 134 19.21 14.89 -1.01
C GLU A 134 19.91 13.77 -0.22
N GLY A 135 20.65 14.15 0.82
CA GLY A 135 21.24 13.19 1.75
C GLY A 135 20.21 12.33 2.48
N ASN A 136 19.07 12.90 2.87
CA ASN A 136 17.96 12.16 3.48
C ASN A 136 17.32 11.17 2.49
N ILE A 137 17.20 11.52 1.20
CA ILE A 137 16.76 10.60 0.16
C ILE A 137 17.73 9.42 0.04
N GLY A 138 19.04 9.70 0.07
CA GLY A 138 20.08 8.67 0.11
C GLY A 138 19.97 7.76 1.34
N LEU A 139 19.74 8.35 2.53
CA LEU A 139 19.55 7.61 3.78
C LEU A 139 18.33 6.69 3.71
N MET A 140 17.19 7.18 3.20
CA MET A 140 15.97 6.35 3.04
C MET A 140 16.22 5.15 2.11
N LYS A 141 16.93 5.36 1.00
CA LYS A 141 17.34 4.26 0.09
C LYS A 141 18.26 3.26 0.79
N ALA A 142 19.16 3.75 1.66
CA ALA A 142 20.04 2.88 2.44
C ALA A 142 19.24 2.02 3.43
N VAL A 143 18.26 2.59 4.15
CA VAL A 143 17.38 1.87 5.08
C VAL A 143 16.56 0.80 4.34
N ASP A 144 16.07 1.10 3.15
CA ASP A 144 15.27 0.15 2.36
C ASP A 144 16.07 -1.07 1.90
N LYS A 145 17.36 -0.88 1.59
CA LYS A 145 18.22 -1.92 1.01
C LYS A 145 19.19 -2.55 2.04
N PHE A 146 19.15 -2.13 3.29
CA PHE A 146 20.06 -2.63 4.30
C PHE A 146 19.72 -4.05 4.73
N GLU A 147 20.71 -4.94 4.64
CA GLU A 147 20.64 -6.32 5.07
C GLU A 147 21.56 -6.53 6.29
N TYR A 148 20.99 -6.52 7.50
CA TYR A 148 21.75 -6.66 8.74
C TYR A 148 22.52 -8.01 8.84
N ARG A 149 22.04 -9.05 8.15
CA ARG A 149 22.68 -10.39 8.14
C ARG A 149 24.08 -10.39 7.53
N ARG A 150 24.44 -9.38 6.75
CA ARG A 150 25.77 -9.23 6.17
C ARG A 150 26.85 -8.79 7.18
N GLY A 151 26.48 -8.46 8.42
CA GLY A 151 27.41 -8.15 9.51
C GLY A 151 28.05 -6.76 9.45
N TYR A 152 27.75 -5.93 8.45
CA TYR A 152 28.28 -4.56 8.36
C TYR A 152 27.52 -3.60 9.25
N LYS A 153 28.22 -2.59 9.80
CA LYS A 153 27.56 -1.47 10.50
C LYS A 153 26.72 -0.65 9.53
N PHE A 154 25.49 -0.34 9.92
CA PHE A 154 24.59 0.48 9.09
C PHE A 154 25.20 1.80 8.64
N SER A 155 25.92 2.51 9.53
CA SER A 155 26.55 3.79 9.22
C SER A 155 27.55 3.72 8.06
N THR A 156 28.29 2.63 7.96
CA THR A 156 29.24 2.39 6.84
C THR A 156 28.50 2.29 5.52
N TYR A 157 27.42 1.49 5.48
CA TYR A 157 26.58 1.30 4.30
C TYR A 157 25.83 2.58 3.90
N ALA A 158 25.20 3.25 4.89
CA ALA A 158 24.43 4.46 4.66
C ALA A 158 25.31 5.62 4.15
N THR A 159 26.55 5.75 4.64
CA THR A 159 27.48 6.79 4.20
C THR A 159 27.69 6.77 2.69
N TRP A 160 27.78 5.59 2.09
CA TRP A 160 27.93 5.47 0.63
C TRP A 160 26.68 6.01 -0.11
N TRP A 161 25.49 5.61 0.31
CA TRP A 161 24.23 6.05 -0.31
C TRP A 161 23.99 7.55 -0.14
N ILE A 162 24.30 8.10 1.03
CA ILE A 162 24.18 9.53 1.30
C ILE A 162 25.12 10.33 0.40
N ARG A 163 26.39 9.92 0.32
CA ARG A 163 27.39 10.57 -0.57
C ARG A 163 26.94 10.51 -2.03
N GLN A 164 26.51 9.34 -2.49
CA GLN A 164 26.05 9.14 -3.85
C GLN A 164 24.88 10.08 -4.20
N ALA A 165 23.89 10.19 -3.32
CA ALA A 165 22.74 11.06 -3.53
C ALA A 165 23.15 12.53 -3.62
N ILE A 166 23.95 13.01 -2.65
CA ILE A 166 24.44 14.40 -2.61
C ILE A 166 25.29 14.71 -3.86
N THR A 167 26.25 13.86 -4.21
CA THR A 167 27.15 14.10 -5.36
C THR A 167 26.38 14.12 -6.67
N ARG A 168 25.40 13.22 -6.83
CA ARG A 168 24.54 13.19 -8.00
C ARG A 168 23.71 14.48 -8.12
N SER A 169 23.11 14.93 -7.03
CA SER A 169 22.29 16.15 -7.02
C SER A 169 23.14 17.39 -7.35
N ILE A 170 24.36 17.48 -6.83
CA ILE A 170 25.32 18.55 -7.20
C ILE A 170 25.60 18.51 -8.71
N ALA A 171 25.87 17.34 -9.28
CA ALA A 171 26.16 17.21 -10.70
C ALA A 171 24.94 17.56 -11.59
N ASP A 172 23.74 17.21 -11.15
CA ASP A 172 22.50 17.43 -11.91
C ASP A 172 21.99 18.89 -11.82
N GLN A 173 22.17 19.57 -10.68
CA GLN A 173 21.57 20.89 -10.41
C GLN A 173 22.58 22.05 -10.45
N ALA A 174 23.89 21.81 -10.26
CA ALA A 174 24.93 22.84 -10.34
C ALA A 174 25.17 23.34 -11.76
N ARG A 175 24.63 22.70 -12.78
CA ARG A 175 24.75 23.13 -14.18
C ARG A 175 23.46 23.77 -14.64
N THR A 176 23.49 25.07 -14.92
CA THR A 176 22.37 25.83 -15.48
C THR A 176 22.00 25.38 -16.91
N ILE A 177 22.92 24.75 -17.61
CA ILE A 177 22.72 24.21 -18.97
C ILE A 177 22.99 22.70 -18.93
N ARG A 178 21.94 21.92 -19.10
CA ARG A 178 22.00 20.47 -19.25
C ARG A 178 22.39 20.12 -20.68
N THR A 179 23.70 20.12 -21.01
CA THR A 179 24.15 19.60 -22.30
C THR A 179 23.96 18.11 -22.33
N VAL A 180 23.05 17.66 -23.21
CA VAL A 180 22.82 16.23 -23.47
C VAL A 180 24.08 15.73 -24.18
N SER A 181 24.92 14.93 -23.52
CA SER A 181 26.21 14.44 -24.06
C SER A 181 26.10 13.47 -25.25
N TYR A 182 24.88 13.31 -25.80
CA TYR A 182 24.64 12.43 -26.96
C TYR A 182 24.77 13.08 -28.33
N THR A 183 24.95 14.39 -28.41
CA THR A 183 24.99 15.08 -29.69
C THR A 183 26.36 15.11 -30.37
N HIS A 184 27.41 14.71 -29.67
CA HIS A 184 28.78 14.77 -30.24
C HIS A 184 29.27 13.50 -30.95
N LEU A 185 28.52 12.39 -30.94
CA LEU A 185 28.98 11.14 -31.58
C LEU A 185 28.45 10.93 -33.00
N ARG A 186 27.68 11.86 -33.58
CA ARG A 186 27.12 11.70 -34.94
C ARG A 186 27.64 12.70 -35.98
N ALA A 187 28.56 13.58 -35.64
CA ALA A 187 29.03 14.60 -36.58
C ALA A 187 30.32 14.24 -37.33
N HIS A 188 30.86 13.02 -37.14
CA HIS A 188 32.14 12.63 -37.77
C HIS A 188 32.04 11.47 -38.79
N GLU A 189 30.85 11.08 -39.20
CA GLU A 189 30.69 9.97 -40.18
C GLU A 189 30.01 10.40 -41.49
N THR A 190 30.17 11.66 -41.92
CA THR A 190 29.78 12.03 -43.29
C THR A 190 30.79 13.02 -43.86
N GLU A 191 31.89 12.51 -44.40
CA GLU A 191 32.55 13.13 -45.54
C GLU A 191 33.28 12.04 -46.37
N PRO A 192 33.36 12.27 -47.70
CA PRO A 192 33.28 11.29 -48.79
C PRO A 192 34.54 10.47 -49.04
#